data_e59f324873659c5bc3581b5325be55ac
#
_entry.id   e59f324873659c5bc3581b5325be55ac
#
_cell.length_a   1.000
_cell.length_b   1.000
_cell.length_c   1.000
_cell.angle_alpha   90.00
_cell.angle_beta   90.00
_cell.angle_gamma   90.00
#
_symmetry.space_group_name_H-M   'P 1'
#
loop_
_entity.id
_entity.type
_entity.pdbx_description
1 polymer ?
#
loop_
_entity_poly.entity_id
_entity_poly.type
_entity_poly.pdbx_seq_one_letter_code
_entity_poly.pdbx_strand_id
1 'polypeptide(L)'
;VATGFDLSPTLRFNLHKADFLTAARVRDAINGRYPGIASIADGVSIELALPQGNDVRSGIMAEIEMLGVSPAPVAARVIVNSRTGTVVINDAVRLAPAAVSHGKLVIRIDENPAIVQPAPFSRGETAQEESSDITIEERSDRVAYMPGAASLSEIVDALNLLGVGASDLVVILESLKQAGSLQAEMVVL
;
A
#
# COMPACT_ATOMS: atom_id res chain seq x y z
N VAL A 1 -21.77 -33.57 -21.76
CA VAL A 1 -21.80 -33.71 -20.29
C VAL A 1 -22.21 -32.37 -19.75
N ALA A 2 -23.40 -32.28 -19.11
CA ALA A 2 -23.86 -31.04 -18.46
C ALA A 2 -22.89 -30.69 -17.34
N THR A 3 -22.25 -29.51 -17.42
CA THR A 3 -21.40 -29.00 -16.38
C THR A 3 -22.23 -28.25 -15.35
N GLY A 4 -21.79 -28.13 -14.10
CA GLY A 4 -22.48 -27.34 -13.06
C GLY A 4 -22.71 -25.85 -13.46
N PHE A 5 -22.03 -25.39 -14.50
CA PHE A 5 -22.24 -24.07 -15.12
C PHE A 5 -23.63 -23.91 -15.71
N ASP A 6 -24.23 -24.99 -16.23
CA ASP A 6 -25.52 -24.98 -16.90
C ASP A 6 -26.71 -25.05 -15.94
N LEU A 7 -26.50 -25.66 -14.78
CA LEU A 7 -27.56 -26.05 -13.85
C LEU A 7 -27.69 -25.12 -12.63
N SER A 8 -26.64 -24.38 -12.29
CA SER A 8 -26.67 -23.48 -11.14
C SER A 8 -27.36 -22.16 -11.50
N PRO A 9 -28.35 -21.68 -10.74
CA PRO A 9 -28.97 -20.39 -10.97
C PRO A 9 -28.00 -19.21 -10.70
N THR A 10 -26.95 -19.45 -9.91
CA THR A 10 -25.92 -18.48 -9.57
C THR A 10 -24.54 -19.01 -9.83
N LEU A 11 -23.65 -18.14 -10.24
CA LEU A 11 -22.21 -18.39 -10.29
C LEU A 11 -21.52 -17.59 -9.19
N ARG A 12 -20.39 -18.09 -8.70
CA ARG A 12 -19.61 -17.40 -7.67
C ARG A 12 -18.22 -17.10 -8.19
N PHE A 13 -17.85 -15.82 -8.14
CA PHE A 13 -16.49 -15.36 -8.31
C PHE A 13 -15.82 -15.24 -6.95
N ASN A 14 -14.59 -15.73 -6.84
CA ASN A 14 -13.81 -15.58 -5.64
C ASN A 14 -12.57 -14.73 -5.91
N LEU A 15 -12.39 -13.71 -5.08
CA LEU A 15 -11.14 -12.95 -5.04
C LEU A 15 -10.02 -13.83 -4.47
N HIS A 16 -8.80 -13.66 -4.95
CA HIS A 16 -7.64 -14.37 -4.40
C HIS A 16 -7.35 -13.99 -2.95
N LYS A 17 -7.72 -12.77 -2.55
CA LYS A 17 -7.54 -12.22 -1.21
C LYS A 17 -8.83 -11.56 -0.75
N ALA A 18 -9.21 -11.80 0.50
CA ALA A 18 -10.37 -11.18 1.11
C ALA A 18 -10.21 -9.65 1.17
N ASP A 19 -11.12 -8.92 0.53
CA ASP A 19 -11.15 -7.46 0.54
C ASP A 19 -12.53 -6.96 0.11
N PHE A 20 -13.28 -6.41 1.05
CA PHE A 20 -14.63 -5.91 0.82
C PHE A 20 -14.68 -4.73 -0.15
N LEU A 21 -13.65 -3.87 -0.16
CA LEU A 21 -13.61 -2.72 -1.08
C LEU A 21 -13.39 -3.17 -2.52
N THR A 22 -12.47 -4.11 -2.75
CA THR A 22 -12.30 -4.73 -4.07
C THR A 22 -13.56 -5.48 -4.50
N ALA A 23 -14.19 -6.27 -3.61
CA ALA A 23 -15.43 -6.95 -3.90
C ALA A 23 -16.55 -5.96 -4.29
N ALA A 24 -16.66 -4.82 -3.60
CA ALA A 24 -17.61 -3.76 -3.93
C ALA A 24 -17.34 -3.16 -5.31
N ARG A 25 -16.09 -2.85 -5.63
CA ARG A 25 -15.70 -2.30 -6.95
C ARG A 25 -15.99 -3.28 -8.09
N VAL A 26 -15.72 -4.58 -7.88
CA VAL A 26 -16.04 -5.62 -8.86
C VAL A 26 -17.56 -5.71 -9.05
N ARG A 27 -18.33 -5.79 -7.97
CA ARG A 27 -19.80 -5.77 -8.04
C ARG A 27 -20.32 -4.55 -8.82
N ASP A 28 -19.81 -3.37 -8.52
CA ASP A 28 -20.26 -2.12 -9.12
C ASP A 28 -19.90 -2.05 -10.61
N ALA A 29 -18.70 -2.53 -10.99
CA ALA A 29 -18.29 -2.62 -12.38
C ALA A 29 -19.20 -3.59 -13.17
N ILE A 30 -19.53 -4.75 -12.60
CA ILE A 30 -20.42 -5.72 -13.21
C ILE A 30 -21.85 -5.15 -13.32
N ASN A 31 -22.37 -4.56 -12.24
CA ASN A 31 -23.72 -3.99 -12.23
C ASN A 31 -23.84 -2.73 -13.09
N GLY A 32 -22.74 -2.03 -13.35
CA GLY A 32 -22.71 -0.93 -14.31
C GLY A 32 -22.94 -1.41 -15.75
N ARG A 33 -22.51 -2.64 -16.07
CA ARG A 33 -22.74 -3.26 -17.40
C ARG A 33 -24.03 -4.07 -17.46
N TYR A 34 -24.32 -4.81 -16.39
CA TYR A 34 -25.49 -5.68 -16.22
C TYR A 34 -26.19 -5.39 -14.90
N PRO A 35 -27.17 -4.48 -14.86
CA PRO A 35 -27.76 -4.03 -13.60
C PRO A 35 -28.38 -5.16 -12.78
N GLY A 36 -27.96 -5.25 -11.50
CA GLY A 36 -28.57 -6.11 -10.51
C GLY A 36 -28.17 -7.59 -10.55
N ILE A 37 -27.24 -8.00 -11.42
CA ILE A 37 -26.84 -9.41 -11.49
C ILE A 37 -25.76 -9.79 -10.44
N ALA A 38 -24.99 -8.83 -9.95
CA ALA A 38 -23.90 -9.08 -9.01
C ALA A 38 -24.26 -8.65 -7.59
N SER A 39 -24.00 -9.52 -6.61
CA SER A 39 -24.14 -9.25 -5.18
C SER A 39 -22.90 -9.74 -4.42
N ILE A 40 -22.58 -9.10 -3.29
CA ILE A 40 -21.47 -9.51 -2.43
C ILE A 40 -22.00 -10.49 -1.40
N ALA A 41 -21.45 -11.71 -1.36
CA ALA A 41 -21.75 -12.67 -0.33
C ALA A 41 -20.84 -12.47 0.90
N ASP A 42 -19.55 -12.20 0.67
CA ASP A 42 -18.54 -11.92 1.69
C ASP A 42 -17.35 -11.17 1.09
N GLY A 43 -16.29 -10.94 1.88
CA GLY A 43 -15.09 -10.22 1.42
C GLY A 43 -14.27 -10.95 0.34
N VAL A 44 -14.61 -12.19 0.02
CA VAL A 44 -13.94 -13.00 -1.01
C VAL A 44 -14.89 -13.27 -2.16
N SER A 45 -16.18 -13.51 -1.88
CA SER A 45 -17.13 -14.10 -2.80
C SER A 45 -18.14 -13.09 -3.35
N ILE A 46 -18.27 -13.05 -4.65
CA ILE A 46 -19.26 -12.29 -5.39
C ILE A 46 -20.18 -13.27 -6.12
N GLU A 47 -21.46 -13.19 -5.88
CA GLU A 47 -22.48 -14.03 -6.53
C GLU A 47 -23.08 -13.31 -7.72
N LEU A 48 -23.21 -14.06 -8.82
CA LEU A 48 -23.79 -13.60 -10.07
C LEU A 48 -25.08 -14.37 -10.36
N ALA A 49 -26.21 -13.69 -10.42
CA ALA A 49 -27.46 -14.23 -10.89
C ALA A 49 -27.53 -14.10 -12.41
N LEU A 50 -27.12 -15.15 -13.13
CA LEU A 50 -27.08 -15.15 -14.58
C LEU A 50 -28.38 -15.73 -15.17
N PRO A 51 -28.85 -15.23 -16.36
CA PRO A 51 -29.97 -15.82 -17.08
C PRO A 51 -29.63 -17.25 -17.49
N GLN A 52 -30.66 -18.03 -17.80
CA GLN A 52 -30.50 -19.39 -18.31
C GLN A 52 -30.06 -19.36 -19.77
N GLY A 53 -29.30 -20.39 -20.18
CA GLY A 53 -28.78 -20.56 -21.52
C GLY A 53 -27.25 -20.38 -21.61
N ASN A 54 -26.57 -21.45 -22.05
CA ASN A 54 -25.11 -21.51 -22.06
C ASN A 54 -24.45 -20.40 -22.90
N ASP A 55 -24.98 -20.15 -24.08
CA ASP A 55 -24.40 -19.13 -24.98
C ASP A 55 -24.53 -17.74 -24.37
N VAL A 56 -25.67 -17.43 -23.74
CA VAL A 56 -25.91 -16.14 -23.09
C VAL A 56 -24.97 -15.97 -21.89
N ARG A 57 -24.87 -17.02 -21.06
CA ARG A 57 -23.97 -17.03 -19.90
C ARG A 57 -22.50 -16.86 -20.30
N SER A 58 -22.06 -17.61 -21.30
CA SER A 58 -20.70 -17.52 -21.80
C SER A 58 -20.38 -16.15 -22.36
N GLY A 59 -21.34 -15.52 -23.06
CA GLY A 59 -21.19 -14.16 -23.58
C GLY A 59 -21.07 -13.13 -22.44
N ILE A 60 -21.93 -13.21 -21.43
CA ILE A 60 -21.87 -12.32 -20.26
C ILE A 60 -20.54 -12.52 -19.51
N MET A 61 -20.09 -13.77 -19.31
CA MET A 61 -18.84 -14.07 -18.66
C MET A 61 -17.64 -13.48 -19.40
N ALA A 62 -17.60 -13.64 -20.73
CA ALA A 62 -16.53 -13.07 -21.55
C ALA A 62 -16.48 -11.52 -21.46
N GLU A 63 -17.64 -10.86 -21.39
CA GLU A 63 -17.69 -9.41 -21.20
C GLU A 63 -17.24 -9.01 -19.78
N ILE A 64 -17.62 -9.76 -18.74
CA ILE A 64 -17.20 -9.51 -17.36
C ILE A 64 -15.68 -9.65 -17.22
N GLU A 65 -15.06 -10.66 -17.85
CA GLU A 65 -13.60 -10.85 -17.84
C GLU A 65 -12.83 -9.68 -18.45
N MET A 66 -13.45 -8.92 -19.35
CA MET A 66 -12.85 -7.73 -19.96
C MET A 66 -13.02 -6.45 -19.14
N LEU A 67 -13.80 -6.48 -18.04
CA LEU A 67 -14.01 -5.29 -17.21
C LEU A 67 -12.75 -4.92 -16.46
N GLY A 68 -12.29 -3.68 -16.66
CA GLY A 68 -11.20 -3.10 -15.87
C GLY A 68 -11.67 -2.71 -14.47
N VAL A 69 -11.13 -3.33 -13.44
CA VAL A 69 -11.41 -3.00 -12.04
C VAL A 69 -10.11 -2.64 -11.33
N SER A 70 -10.05 -1.45 -10.73
CA SER A 70 -8.93 -1.07 -9.87
C SER A 70 -9.13 -1.69 -8.49
N PRO A 71 -8.23 -2.58 -8.02
CA PRO A 71 -8.36 -3.17 -6.68
C PRO A 71 -8.18 -2.10 -5.59
N ALA A 72 -8.55 -2.43 -4.37
CA ALA A 72 -8.24 -1.59 -3.21
C ALA A 72 -6.72 -1.40 -3.05
N PRO A 73 -6.28 -0.28 -2.48
CA PRO A 73 -4.86 -0.09 -2.17
C PRO A 73 -4.32 -1.23 -1.31
N VAL A 74 -3.13 -1.70 -1.63
CA VAL A 74 -2.48 -2.76 -0.86
C VAL A 74 -2.13 -2.21 0.53
N ALA A 75 -2.33 -3.03 1.58
CA ALA A 75 -1.92 -2.64 2.92
C ALA A 75 -0.40 -2.35 2.97
N ALA A 76 -0.04 -1.29 3.68
CA ALA A 76 1.36 -0.94 3.91
C ALA A 76 2.08 -2.09 4.61
N ARG A 77 3.20 -2.56 4.05
CA ARG A 77 3.97 -3.67 4.57
C ARG A 77 5.47 -3.47 4.41
N VAL A 78 6.19 -3.82 5.46
CA VAL A 78 7.65 -3.87 5.50
C VAL A 78 8.07 -5.28 5.88
N ILE A 79 8.95 -5.88 5.10
CA ILE A 79 9.54 -7.20 5.40
C ILE A 79 11.03 -6.98 5.63
N VAL A 80 11.54 -7.42 6.77
CA VAL A 80 12.93 -7.28 7.15
C VAL A 80 13.53 -8.66 7.37
N ASN A 81 14.62 -8.95 6.66
CA ASN A 81 15.42 -10.14 6.94
C ASN A 81 16.52 -9.76 7.94
N SER A 82 16.39 -10.24 9.18
CA SER A 82 17.29 -9.91 10.28
C SER A 82 18.71 -10.45 10.09
N ARG A 83 18.88 -11.49 9.25
CA ARG A 83 20.19 -12.10 8.98
C ARG A 83 20.97 -11.37 7.89
N THR A 84 20.28 -10.87 6.87
CA THR A 84 20.92 -10.25 5.69
C THR A 84 20.83 -8.72 5.69
N GLY A 85 19.98 -8.14 6.54
CA GLY A 85 19.68 -6.71 6.53
C GLY A 85 18.82 -6.26 5.35
N THR A 86 18.28 -7.21 4.57
CA THR A 86 17.44 -6.86 3.43
C THR A 86 16.09 -6.36 3.91
N VAL A 87 15.69 -5.18 3.44
CA VAL A 87 14.37 -4.58 3.72
C VAL A 87 13.57 -4.49 2.43
N VAL A 88 12.35 -5.01 2.44
CA VAL A 88 11.39 -4.90 1.34
C VAL A 88 10.24 -4.02 1.79
N ILE A 89 10.00 -2.96 1.06
CA ILE A 89 9.03 -1.91 1.38
C ILE A 89 8.07 -1.78 0.21
N ASN A 90 6.77 -1.70 0.46
CA ASN A 90 5.83 -1.31 -0.58
C ASN A 90 5.54 0.21 -0.54
N ASP A 91 5.04 0.74 -1.63
CA ASP A 91 4.75 2.17 -1.84
C ASP A 91 3.60 2.72 -0.99
N ALA A 92 2.86 1.85 -0.31
CA ALA A 92 1.80 2.25 0.62
C ALA A 92 2.34 2.63 2.01
N VAL A 93 3.61 2.36 2.32
CA VAL A 93 4.22 2.67 3.61
C VAL A 93 4.37 4.18 3.77
N ARG A 94 3.93 4.69 4.91
CA ARG A 94 4.05 6.10 5.31
C ARG A 94 4.74 6.19 6.65
N LEU A 95 5.47 7.28 6.82
CA LEU A 95 6.13 7.66 8.07
C LEU A 95 5.52 8.96 8.58
N ALA A 96 5.21 8.98 9.88
CA ALA A 96 4.86 10.19 10.61
C ALA A 96 6.09 10.74 11.34
N PRO A 97 6.10 12.03 11.70
CA PRO A 97 7.19 12.64 12.45
C PRO A 97 7.54 11.86 13.71
N ALA A 98 8.83 11.63 13.92
CA ALA A 98 9.33 10.93 15.11
C ALA A 98 10.82 11.18 15.35
N ALA A 99 11.25 10.92 16.58
CA ALA A 99 12.66 10.85 16.92
C ALA A 99 12.97 9.52 17.60
N VAL A 100 13.93 8.79 17.07
CA VAL A 100 14.39 7.51 17.64
C VAL A 100 15.88 7.61 17.95
N SER A 101 16.27 7.18 19.14
CA SER A 101 17.68 7.07 19.56
C SER A 101 18.01 5.60 19.78
N HIS A 102 19.02 5.11 19.06
CA HIS A 102 19.53 3.76 19.21
C HIS A 102 21.07 3.78 19.27
N GLY A 103 21.62 3.42 20.43
CA GLY A 103 23.05 3.49 20.68
C GLY A 103 23.60 4.93 20.54
N LYS A 104 24.44 5.14 19.53
CA LYS A 104 25.02 6.46 19.21
C LYS A 104 24.24 7.22 18.13
N LEU A 105 23.27 6.56 17.50
CA LEU A 105 22.48 7.12 16.40
C LEU A 105 21.24 7.83 16.95
N VAL A 106 20.95 9.01 16.44
CA VAL A 106 19.70 9.74 16.63
C VAL A 106 19.08 9.99 15.27
N ILE A 107 17.91 9.44 15.05
CA ILE A 107 17.15 9.59 13.81
C ILE A 107 15.98 10.52 14.12
N ARG A 108 15.85 11.61 13.36
CA ARG A 108 14.72 12.53 13.42
C ARG A 108 14.04 12.55 12.08
N ILE A 109 12.73 12.44 12.11
CA ILE A 109 11.84 12.53 10.96
C ILE A 109 10.95 13.74 11.24
N ASP A 110 11.13 14.80 10.47
CA ASP A 110 10.37 16.02 10.59
C ASP A 110 9.50 16.20 9.33
N GLU A 111 8.23 16.55 9.49
CA GLU A 111 7.40 17.00 8.36
C GLU A 111 7.71 18.48 8.10
N ASN A 112 8.24 18.75 6.91
CA ASN A 112 8.42 20.12 6.44
C ASN A 112 7.57 20.31 5.17
N PRO A 113 6.33 20.78 5.26
CA PRO A 113 5.51 21.04 4.10
C PRO A 113 6.15 22.15 3.27
N ALA A 114 6.72 21.81 2.13
CA ALA A 114 7.18 22.79 1.16
C ALA A 114 5.95 23.48 0.54
N ILE A 115 5.69 24.71 0.93
CA ILE A 115 4.67 25.56 0.30
C ILE A 115 5.25 26.09 -1.01
N VAL A 116 4.92 25.44 -2.13
CA VAL A 116 5.22 25.96 -3.46
C VAL A 116 4.24 27.12 -3.72
N GLN A 117 4.68 28.32 -3.45
CA GLN A 117 3.90 29.51 -3.75
C GLN A 117 4.05 29.83 -5.24
N PRO A 118 2.96 29.91 -6.02
CA PRO A 118 3.03 30.34 -7.41
C PRO A 118 3.70 31.73 -7.51
N ALA A 119 4.48 31.95 -8.55
CA ALA A 119 5.09 33.25 -8.78
C ALA A 119 4.01 34.37 -8.80
N PRO A 120 4.31 35.58 -8.28
CA PRO A 120 3.37 36.69 -8.30
C PRO A 120 2.85 36.90 -9.72
N PHE A 121 1.52 36.98 -9.86
CA PHE A 121 0.77 37.13 -11.14
C PHE A 121 0.57 35.84 -11.96
N SER A 122 0.89 34.62 -11.47
CA SER A 122 0.44 33.38 -12.09
C SER A 122 -0.98 33.01 -11.61
N ARG A 123 -1.82 32.48 -12.52
CA ARG A 123 -3.16 31.94 -12.19
C ARG A 123 -3.12 30.49 -11.67
N GLY A 124 -2.03 30.06 -11.05
CA GLY A 124 -1.88 28.73 -10.50
C GLY A 124 -2.51 28.60 -9.11
N GLU A 125 -3.10 27.45 -8.81
CA GLU A 125 -3.51 27.08 -7.45
C GLU A 125 -2.29 26.73 -6.61
N THR A 126 -2.32 27.08 -5.30
CA THR A 126 -1.28 26.71 -4.34
C THR A 126 -1.36 25.19 -4.10
N ALA A 127 -0.37 24.44 -4.56
CA ALA A 127 -0.23 23.04 -4.24
C ALA A 127 0.61 22.89 -2.96
N GLN A 128 0.11 22.15 -1.98
CA GLN A 128 0.88 21.68 -0.84
C GLN A 128 1.54 20.36 -1.21
N GLU A 129 2.87 20.34 -1.35
CA GLU A 129 3.62 19.09 -1.36
C GLU A 129 4.04 18.79 0.07
N GLU A 130 3.62 17.62 0.57
CA GLU A 130 4.10 17.11 1.84
C GLU A 130 5.55 16.63 1.63
N SER A 131 6.50 17.37 2.13
CA SER A 131 7.90 16.95 2.18
C SER A 131 8.31 16.75 3.63
N SER A 132 8.96 15.63 3.91
CA SER A 132 9.49 15.33 5.25
C SER A 132 11.01 15.39 5.21
N ASP A 133 11.61 16.03 6.20
CA ASP A 133 13.07 16.09 6.35
C ASP A 133 13.54 15.03 7.34
N ILE A 134 14.60 14.30 6.98
CA ILE A 134 15.24 13.33 7.86
C ILE A 134 16.60 13.86 8.28
N THR A 135 16.83 13.88 9.58
CA THR A 135 18.15 14.14 10.15
C THR A 135 18.62 12.92 10.92
N ILE A 136 19.76 12.37 10.52
CA ILE A 136 20.43 11.29 11.26
C ILE A 136 21.74 11.84 11.81
N GLU A 137 21.84 11.91 13.14
CA GLU A 137 23.04 12.36 13.84
C GLU A 137 23.77 11.16 14.46
N GLU A 138 25.04 10.98 14.12
CA GLU A 138 25.95 10.12 14.86
C GLU A 138 26.80 10.98 15.78
N ARG A 139 26.94 10.61 17.06
CA ARG A 139 27.69 11.36 18.08
C ARG A 139 29.21 11.51 17.80
N SER A 140 29.68 11.07 16.65
CA SER A 140 31.04 11.28 16.16
C SER A 140 31.02 11.80 14.72
N ASP A 141 30.93 13.12 14.55
CA ASP A 141 31.25 13.92 13.35
C ASP A 141 30.62 13.53 11.98
N ARG A 142 29.65 12.62 11.91
CA ARG A 142 28.93 12.30 10.67
C ARG A 142 27.45 12.59 10.83
N VAL A 143 27.05 13.73 10.33
CA VAL A 143 25.63 14.09 10.18
C VAL A 143 25.22 13.79 8.74
N ALA A 144 24.31 12.85 8.54
CA ALA A 144 23.68 12.68 7.26
C ALA A 144 22.37 13.50 7.26
N TYR A 145 22.38 14.64 6.62
CA TYR A 145 21.21 15.45 6.37
C TYR A 145 20.65 15.10 4.99
N MET A 146 19.40 14.68 4.93
CA MET A 146 18.71 14.37 3.67
C MET A 146 17.45 15.25 3.58
N PRO A 147 17.49 16.33 2.79
CA PRO A 147 16.30 17.13 2.51
C PRO A 147 15.41 16.40 1.49
N GLY A 148 14.14 16.23 1.79
CA GLY A 148 13.16 15.64 0.88
C GLY A 148 12.06 14.89 1.61
N ALA A 149 11.06 14.40 0.89
CA ALA A 149 10.01 13.56 1.43
C ALA A 149 10.61 12.29 2.04
N ALA A 150 10.49 12.13 3.36
CA ALA A 150 11.06 10.99 4.06
C ALA A 150 10.34 9.70 3.68
N SER A 151 10.85 8.99 2.67
CA SER A 151 10.45 7.62 2.44
C SER A 151 11.22 6.69 3.40
N LEU A 152 10.57 5.62 3.83
CA LEU A 152 11.26 4.60 4.63
C LEU A 152 12.49 4.04 3.90
N SER A 153 12.46 4.00 2.57
CA SER A 153 13.58 3.58 1.72
C SER A 153 14.81 4.45 1.95
N GLU A 154 14.65 5.77 1.97
CA GLU A 154 15.75 6.72 2.20
C GLU A 154 16.38 6.56 3.58
N ILE A 155 15.55 6.32 4.61
CA ILE A 155 16.07 6.03 5.96
C ILE A 155 16.91 4.76 5.95
N VAL A 156 16.42 3.69 5.35
CA VAL A 156 17.13 2.41 5.27
C VAL A 156 18.43 2.57 4.50
N ASP A 157 18.44 3.30 3.39
CA ASP A 157 19.63 3.56 2.60
C ASP A 157 20.67 4.39 3.38
N ALA A 158 20.22 5.42 4.09
CA ALA A 158 21.10 6.24 4.94
C ALA A 158 21.70 5.42 6.10
N LEU A 159 20.91 4.56 6.74
CA LEU A 159 21.39 3.67 7.80
C LEU A 159 22.41 2.64 7.26
N ASN A 160 22.17 2.10 6.07
CA ASN A 160 23.11 1.21 5.40
C ASN A 160 24.44 1.92 5.05
N LEU A 161 24.38 3.18 4.59
CA LEU A 161 25.58 4.01 4.32
C LEU A 161 26.40 4.30 5.59
N LEU A 162 25.72 4.42 6.73
CA LEU A 162 26.36 4.58 8.05
C LEU A 162 26.91 3.26 8.60
N GLY A 163 26.66 2.13 7.93
CA GLY A 163 27.14 0.82 8.34
C GLY A 163 26.37 0.20 9.50
N VAL A 164 25.10 0.58 9.66
CA VAL A 164 24.21 0.01 10.67
C VAL A 164 24.00 -1.47 10.40
N GLY A 165 24.17 -2.30 11.41
CA GLY A 165 23.97 -3.75 11.29
C GLY A 165 22.51 -4.15 11.05
N ALA A 166 22.31 -5.33 10.45
CA ALA A 166 20.96 -5.86 10.18
C ALA A 166 20.07 -5.93 11.43
N SER A 167 20.63 -6.34 12.55
CA SER A 167 19.90 -6.42 13.83
C SER A 167 19.50 -5.05 14.36
N ASP A 168 20.36 -4.04 14.21
CA ASP A 168 20.07 -2.68 14.65
C ASP A 168 19.00 -2.03 13.78
N LEU A 169 19.00 -2.30 12.47
CA LEU A 169 17.92 -1.89 11.55
C LEU A 169 16.56 -2.41 12.01
N VAL A 170 16.47 -3.69 12.37
CA VAL A 170 15.22 -4.27 12.88
C VAL A 170 14.75 -3.51 14.12
N VAL A 171 15.63 -3.29 15.10
CA VAL A 171 15.31 -2.59 16.37
C VAL A 171 14.83 -1.16 16.11
N ILE A 172 15.50 -0.44 15.20
CA ILE A 172 15.11 0.93 14.82
C ILE A 172 13.72 0.94 14.18
N LEU A 173 13.47 0.05 13.22
CA LEU A 173 12.17 -0.04 12.55
C LEU A 173 11.05 -0.48 13.51
N GLU A 174 11.32 -1.40 14.44
CA GLU A 174 10.38 -1.77 15.49
C GLU A 174 10.08 -0.59 16.43
N SER A 175 11.09 0.18 16.78
CA SER A 175 10.91 1.38 17.61
C SER A 175 10.05 2.43 16.91
N LEU A 176 10.25 2.68 15.61
CA LEU A 176 9.42 3.56 14.80
C LEU A 176 7.98 3.06 14.72
N LYS A 177 7.78 1.75 14.60
CA LYS A 177 6.44 1.15 14.61
C LYS A 177 5.75 1.28 15.97
N GLN A 178 6.46 1.01 17.07
CA GLN A 178 5.93 1.16 18.44
C GLN A 178 5.61 2.61 18.77
N ALA A 179 6.39 3.56 18.27
CA ALA A 179 6.12 4.99 18.38
C ALA A 179 4.92 5.45 17.54
N GLY A 180 4.37 4.59 16.65
CA GLY A 180 3.27 4.94 15.75
C GLY A 180 3.71 5.74 14.51
N SER A 181 4.99 6.00 14.35
CA SER A 181 5.53 6.71 13.19
C SER A 181 5.48 5.82 11.93
N LEU A 182 5.86 4.56 12.03
CA LEU A 182 5.78 3.61 10.92
C LEU A 182 4.38 3.01 10.82
N GLN A 183 3.61 3.48 9.85
CA GLN A 183 2.26 3.01 9.57
C GLN A 183 2.30 1.86 8.56
N ALA A 184 2.73 0.68 9.03
CA ALA A 184 2.84 -0.52 8.21
C ALA A 184 2.76 -1.81 9.06
N GLU A 185 2.34 -2.91 8.42
CA GLU A 185 2.56 -4.24 8.95
C GLU A 185 4.06 -4.59 8.78
N MET A 186 4.73 -4.96 9.86
CA MET A 186 6.12 -5.39 9.80
C MET A 186 6.23 -6.89 10.00
N VAL A 187 6.98 -7.54 9.10
CA VAL A 187 7.28 -8.98 9.15
C VAL A 187 8.79 -9.13 9.22
N VAL A 188 9.29 -9.79 10.26
CA VAL A 188 10.72 -10.09 10.43
C VAL A 188 10.96 -11.56 10.08
N LEU A 189 11.97 -11.81 9.22
CA LEU A 189 12.38 -13.14 8.72
C LEU A 189 13.76 -13.53 9.26
#